data_afea4f413090e667804210b16ddf6d9c
#
_entry.id   afea4f413090e667804210b16ddf6d9c
#
_cell.length_a   1.000
_cell.length_b   1.000
_cell.length_c   1.000
_cell.angle_alpha   90.00
_cell.angle_beta   90.00
_cell.angle_gamma   90.00
#
_symmetry.space_group_name_H-M   'P 1'
#
loop_
_entity.id
_entity.type
_entity.pdbx_description
1 polymer ?
#
loop_
_entity_poly.entity_id
_entity_poly.type
_entity_poly.pdbx_seq_one_letter_code
_entity_poly.pdbx_strand_id
1 'polypeptide(L)'
;EFRRVLFRSRAATVMGHVLIDTLEDAGYSVDDFDAVGALTAAAVPMVSAMIHAAASRGEDLDGFVMDFVYPSIKGPSIEGRRVMLLDAWLSEKSYVQTSSLVTLRNGNELSLDFGVVEQLGAQVVAITSLVGGGAKDINVINPSTGESHVLPFVQVFDESELR
;
A
#
# COMPACT_ATOMS: atom_id res chain seq x y z
N GLU A 1 -13.15 3.37 13.25
CA GLU A 1 -14.25 2.50 12.81
C GLU A 1 -13.93 1.77 11.51
N PHE A 2 -13.65 2.52 10.43
CA PHE A 2 -13.34 1.95 9.12
C PHE A 2 -12.26 0.86 9.18
N ARG A 3 -11.15 1.11 9.88
CA ARG A 3 -10.04 0.15 9.96
C ARG A 3 -10.41 -1.15 10.66
N ARG A 4 -11.38 -1.13 11.56
CA ARG A 4 -11.87 -2.34 12.23
C ARG A 4 -12.61 -3.27 11.27
N VAL A 5 -13.27 -2.72 10.26
CA VAL A 5 -13.99 -3.49 9.24
C VAL A 5 -13.03 -4.38 8.44
N LEU A 6 -11.80 -3.92 8.22
CA LEU A 6 -10.79 -4.66 7.46
C LEU A 6 -10.40 -5.99 8.12
N PHE A 7 -10.62 -6.13 9.41
CA PHE A 7 -10.34 -7.36 10.14
C PHE A 7 -11.52 -8.32 10.21
N ARG A 8 -12.64 -8.00 9.54
CA ARG A 8 -13.81 -8.86 9.52
C ARG A 8 -13.79 -9.80 8.32
N SER A 9 -14.21 -11.05 8.54
CA SER A 9 -14.16 -12.10 7.51
C SER A 9 -14.94 -11.72 6.24
N ARG A 10 -16.07 -11.05 6.37
CA ARG A 10 -16.88 -10.64 5.20
C ARG A 10 -16.15 -9.61 4.32
N ALA A 11 -15.42 -8.69 4.93
CA ALA A 11 -14.61 -7.73 4.18
C ALA A 11 -13.40 -8.42 3.55
N ALA A 12 -12.71 -9.27 4.29
CA ALA A 12 -11.53 -9.97 3.81
C ALA A 12 -11.80 -10.82 2.57
N THR A 13 -12.96 -11.46 2.47
CA THR A 13 -13.28 -12.33 1.32
C THR A 13 -13.43 -11.59 0.00
N VAL A 14 -13.77 -10.30 0.04
CA VAL A 14 -13.98 -9.51 -1.19
C VAL A 14 -12.90 -8.45 -1.42
N MET A 15 -12.25 -8.01 -0.36
CA MET A 15 -11.29 -6.89 -0.41
C MET A 15 -10.13 -7.17 -1.37
N GLY A 16 -9.58 -8.38 -1.34
CA GLY A 16 -8.46 -8.75 -2.21
C GLY A 16 -8.83 -8.67 -3.69
N HIS A 17 -10.01 -9.15 -4.05
CA HIS A 17 -10.50 -9.08 -5.43
C HIS A 17 -10.77 -7.64 -5.86
N VAL A 18 -11.36 -6.84 -4.99
CA VAL A 18 -11.61 -5.41 -5.27
C VAL A 18 -10.30 -4.66 -5.50
N LEU A 19 -9.29 -4.92 -4.68
CA LEU A 19 -7.96 -4.29 -4.85
C LEU A 19 -7.30 -4.71 -6.16
N ILE A 20 -7.29 -6.01 -6.49
CA ILE A 20 -6.71 -6.50 -7.74
C ILE A 20 -7.44 -5.90 -8.93
N ASP A 21 -8.77 -5.90 -8.92
CA ASP A 21 -9.58 -5.37 -10.03
C ASP A 21 -9.37 -3.86 -10.20
N THR A 22 -9.28 -3.11 -9.11
CA THR A 22 -9.00 -1.67 -9.15
C THR A 22 -7.62 -1.39 -9.73
N LEU A 23 -6.62 -2.18 -9.36
CA LEU A 23 -5.27 -2.06 -9.90
C LEU A 23 -5.22 -2.41 -11.39
N GLU A 24 -5.94 -3.45 -11.81
CA GLU A 24 -6.04 -3.81 -13.23
C GLU A 24 -6.68 -2.69 -14.05
N ASP A 25 -7.74 -2.07 -13.53
CA ASP A 25 -8.39 -0.93 -14.18
C ASP A 25 -7.45 0.28 -14.30
N ALA A 26 -6.50 0.41 -13.38
CA ALA A 26 -5.48 1.47 -13.41
C ALA A 26 -4.25 1.11 -14.25
N GLY A 27 -4.22 -0.09 -14.85
CA GLY A 27 -3.13 -0.54 -15.71
C GLY A 27 -2.08 -1.42 -15.02
N TYR A 28 -2.35 -1.91 -13.81
CA TYR A 28 -1.44 -2.79 -13.07
C TYR A 28 -2.08 -4.17 -12.86
N SER A 29 -1.65 -5.16 -13.63
CA SER A 29 -2.04 -6.55 -13.38
C SER A 29 -1.09 -7.20 -12.37
N VAL A 30 -1.46 -8.39 -11.86
CA VAL A 30 -0.58 -9.16 -10.95
C VAL A 30 0.75 -9.55 -11.63
N ASP A 31 0.82 -9.52 -12.96
CA ASP A 31 2.05 -9.75 -13.70
C ASP A 31 3.02 -8.56 -13.63
N ASP A 32 2.57 -7.39 -13.21
CA ASP A 32 3.38 -6.17 -13.16
C ASP A 32 4.10 -5.98 -11.80
N PHE A 33 3.72 -6.74 -10.79
CA PHE A 33 4.36 -6.70 -9.47
C PHE A 33 4.41 -8.11 -8.85
N ASP A 34 5.45 -8.36 -8.08
CA ASP A 34 5.76 -9.69 -7.54
C ASP A 34 5.31 -9.85 -6.09
N ALA A 35 5.18 -8.73 -5.38
CA ALA A 35 4.81 -8.73 -3.97
C ALA A 35 4.07 -7.45 -3.59
N VAL A 36 3.26 -7.52 -2.54
CA VAL A 36 2.56 -6.39 -1.94
C VAL A 36 2.99 -6.21 -0.49
N GLY A 37 3.25 -4.99 -0.09
CA GLY A 37 3.73 -4.66 1.24
C GLY A 37 2.80 -3.73 2.00
N ALA A 38 2.58 -4.04 3.27
CA ALA A 38 1.78 -3.19 4.16
C ALA A 38 2.64 -2.05 4.71
N LEU A 39 2.20 -0.81 4.49
CA LEU A 39 2.83 0.39 5.07
C LEU A 39 2.49 0.56 6.56
N THR A 40 1.33 0.06 6.96
CA THR A 40 0.85 0.17 8.34
C THR A 40 0.22 -1.14 8.79
N ALA A 41 0.04 -1.31 10.10
CA ALA A 41 -0.64 -2.50 10.65
C ALA A 41 -2.06 -2.67 10.08
N ALA A 42 -2.76 -1.57 9.83
CA ALA A 42 -4.12 -1.63 9.27
C ALA A 42 -4.17 -2.21 7.85
N ALA A 43 -3.07 -2.18 7.12
CA ALA A 43 -2.99 -2.72 5.77
C ALA A 43 -2.64 -4.21 5.73
N VAL A 44 -2.25 -4.82 6.84
CA VAL A 44 -1.91 -6.25 6.90
C VAL A 44 -3.04 -7.15 6.41
N PRO A 45 -4.31 -6.97 6.83
CA PRO A 45 -5.41 -7.77 6.29
C PRO A 45 -5.61 -7.57 4.78
N MET A 46 -5.30 -6.39 4.24
CA MET A 46 -5.37 -6.14 2.80
C MET A 46 -4.33 -6.97 2.03
N VAL A 47 -3.10 -7.04 2.55
CA VAL A 47 -2.04 -7.87 1.97
C VAL A 47 -2.48 -9.34 1.95
N SER A 48 -2.95 -9.87 3.06
CA SER A 48 -3.42 -11.25 3.14
C SER A 48 -4.58 -11.51 2.18
N ALA A 49 -5.54 -10.60 2.10
CA ALA A 49 -6.68 -10.71 1.20
C ALA A 49 -6.25 -10.75 -0.26
N MET A 50 -5.29 -9.93 -0.67
CA MET A 50 -4.75 -9.92 -2.03
C MET A 50 -4.01 -11.22 -2.37
N ILE A 51 -3.23 -11.76 -1.44
CA ILE A 51 -2.53 -13.04 -1.61
C ILE A 51 -3.54 -14.16 -1.87
N HIS A 52 -4.59 -14.23 -1.06
CA HIS A 52 -5.64 -15.24 -1.22
C HIS A 52 -6.42 -15.07 -2.52
N ALA A 53 -6.74 -13.83 -2.89
CA ALA A 53 -7.45 -13.55 -4.14
C ALA A 53 -6.61 -13.94 -5.35
N ALA A 54 -5.32 -13.60 -5.37
CA ALA A 54 -4.40 -13.99 -6.43
C ALA A 54 -4.29 -15.51 -6.54
N ALA A 55 -4.11 -16.20 -5.42
CA ALA A 55 -4.04 -17.66 -5.39
C ALA A 55 -5.31 -18.31 -5.96
N SER A 56 -6.48 -17.77 -5.64
CA SER A 56 -7.76 -18.27 -6.17
C SER A 56 -7.90 -18.10 -7.68
N ARG A 57 -7.14 -17.17 -8.26
CA ARG A 57 -7.08 -16.92 -9.70
C ARG A 57 -5.92 -17.66 -10.39
N GLY A 58 -5.19 -18.51 -9.66
CA GLY A 58 -4.03 -19.22 -10.19
C GLY A 58 -2.79 -18.35 -10.38
N GLU A 59 -2.71 -17.23 -9.68
CA GLU A 59 -1.61 -16.27 -9.77
C GLU A 59 -0.76 -16.29 -8.50
N ASP A 60 0.54 -16.03 -8.65
CA ASP A 60 1.49 -15.98 -7.51
C ASP A 60 1.68 -14.53 -7.06
N LEU A 61 1.48 -14.29 -5.78
CA LEU A 61 1.68 -12.99 -5.17
C LEU A 61 2.13 -13.18 -3.73
N ASP A 62 3.30 -12.66 -3.40
CA ASP A 62 3.81 -12.68 -2.03
C ASP A 62 3.43 -11.40 -1.30
N GLY A 63 3.47 -11.46 0.02
CA GLY A 63 3.19 -10.30 0.87
C GLY A 63 4.28 -10.08 1.91
N PHE A 64 4.43 -8.83 2.30
CA PHE A 64 5.37 -8.45 3.36
C PHE A 64 4.82 -7.28 4.17
N VAL A 65 5.48 -6.98 5.28
CA VAL A 65 5.14 -5.84 6.14
C VAL A 65 6.40 -5.00 6.34
N MET A 66 6.25 -3.69 6.19
CA MET A 66 7.31 -2.74 6.52
C MET A 66 7.25 -2.36 8.00
N ASP A 67 8.36 -2.55 8.69
CA ASP A 67 8.50 -2.12 10.08
C ASP A 67 9.37 -0.87 10.13
N PHE A 68 8.78 0.26 10.56
CA PHE A 68 9.48 1.54 10.63
C PHE A 68 10.12 1.83 11.99
N VAL A 69 9.71 1.10 13.03
CA VAL A 69 10.31 1.23 14.37
C VAL A 69 11.69 0.56 14.38
N TYR A 70 11.74 -0.63 13.81
CA TYR A 70 13.00 -1.34 13.55
C TYR A 70 13.08 -1.55 12.04
N PRO A 71 13.70 -0.62 11.29
CA PRO A 71 13.64 -0.64 9.82
C PRO A 71 13.97 -2.01 9.25
N SER A 72 12.96 -2.74 8.84
CA SER A 72 13.08 -4.10 8.33
C SER A 72 11.83 -4.52 7.54
N ILE A 73 12.00 -5.56 6.75
CA ILE A 73 10.91 -6.21 6.03
C ILE A 73 10.58 -7.52 6.73
N LYS A 74 9.30 -7.73 7.02
CA LYS A 74 8.79 -8.98 7.58
C LYS A 74 8.05 -9.74 6.50
N GLY A 75 8.53 -10.91 6.16
CA GLY A 75 7.95 -11.76 5.11
C GLY A 75 9.00 -12.39 4.21
N PRO A 76 8.60 -12.98 3.08
CA PRO A 76 9.51 -13.52 2.09
C PRO A 76 10.46 -12.46 1.54
N SER A 77 11.59 -12.91 0.99
CA SER A 77 12.57 -12.00 0.36
C SER A 77 11.95 -11.22 -0.79
N ILE A 78 12.20 -9.91 -0.82
CA ILE A 78 11.81 -9.02 -1.93
C ILE A 78 13.01 -8.62 -2.79
N GLU A 79 14.15 -9.27 -2.60
CA GLU A 79 15.37 -8.94 -3.35
C GLU A 79 15.14 -9.04 -4.85
N GLY A 80 15.43 -7.94 -5.57
CA GLY A 80 15.27 -7.85 -7.02
C GLY A 80 13.81 -7.84 -7.50
N ARG A 81 12.83 -7.76 -6.61
CA ARG A 81 11.42 -7.83 -6.96
C ARG A 81 10.78 -6.46 -7.19
N ARG A 82 9.72 -6.46 -7.96
CA ARG A 82 8.83 -5.30 -8.13
C ARG A 82 7.75 -5.39 -7.06
N VAL A 83 7.55 -4.32 -6.30
CA VAL A 83 6.65 -4.32 -5.16
C VAL A 83 5.63 -3.20 -5.23
N MET A 84 4.42 -3.49 -4.75
CA MET A 84 3.32 -2.55 -4.58
C MET A 84 3.15 -2.30 -3.09
N LEU A 85 3.08 -1.05 -2.66
CA LEU A 85 2.87 -0.72 -1.25
C LEU A 85 1.41 -0.38 -0.99
N LEU A 86 0.88 -0.87 0.11
CA LEU A 86 -0.53 -0.74 0.48
C LEU A 86 -0.72 -0.01 1.80
N ASP A 87 -1.74 0.84 1.85
CA ASP A 87 -2.26 1.38 3.10
C ASP A 87 -3.80 1.30 3.09
N ALA A 88 -4.39 1.37 4.26
CA ALA A 88 -5.84 1.35 4.40
C ALA A 88 -6.45 2.72 4.05
N TRP A 89 -5.84 3.79 4.49
CA TRP A 89 -6.29 5.16 4.23
C TRP A 89 -5.08 6.09 4.13
N LEU A 90 -4.92 6.71 2.99
CA LEU A 90 -3.79 7.59 2.71
C LEU A 90 -4.29 8.91 2.12
N SER A 91 -4.41 9.92 2.98
CA SER A 91 -4.81 11.28 2.63
C SER A 91 -4.34 12.25 3.70
N GLU A 92 -4.55 13.55 3.50
CA GLU A 92 -4.26 14.55 4.53
C GLU A 92 -5.12 14.33 5.80
N LYS A 93 -6.35 13.85 5.63
CA LYS A 93 -7.28 13.60 6.73
C LYS A 93 -6.92 12.36 7.55
N SER A 94 -6.16 11.43 7.01
CA SER A 94 -5.77 10.22 7.73
C SER A 94 -4.91 10.53 8.96
N TYR A 95 -4.15 11.62 8.94
CA TYR A 95 -3.35 12.06 10.07
C TYR A 95 -4.21 12.47 11.27
N VAL A 96 -5.33 13.13 11.03
CA VAL A 96 -6.21 13.62 12.09
C VAL A 96 -6.92 12.49 12.82
N GLN A 97 -7.19 11.40 12.12
CA GLN A 97 -7.96 10.27 12.66
C GLN A 97 -7.10 9.22 13.37
N THR A 98 -5.83 9.16 13.05
CA THR A 98 -4.91 8.19 13.64
C THR A 98 -3.53 8.80 13.77
N SER A 99 -2.81 8.46 14.82
CA SER A 99 -1.39 8.78 14.96
C SER A 99 -0.54 7.89 14.04
N SER A 100 -0.91 7.83 12.77
CA SER A 100 -0.19 7.05 11.78
C SER A 100 1.17 7.69 11.49
N LEU A 101 2.21 6.87 11.40
CA LEU A 101 3.54 7.31 10.96
C LEU A 101 3.56 7.61 9.45
N VAL A 102 2.54 7.14 8.73
CA VAL A 102 2.42 7.28 7.29
C VAL A 102 1.19 8.14 7.00
N THR A 103 1.41 9.36 6.51
CA THR A 103 0.34 10.30 6.16
C THR A 103 0.80 11.20 5.02
N LEU A 104 -0.13 11.72 4.25
CA LEU A 104 0.15 12.69 3.21
C LEU A 104 0.19 14.12 3.79
N ARG A 105 1.04 14.94 3.18
CA ARG A 105 1.10 16.39 3.41
C ARG A 105 0.92 17.11 2.08
N ASN A 106 0.40 18.32 2.12
CA ASN A 106 0.21 19.15 0.93
C ASN A 106 -0.52 18.42 -0.22
N GLY A 107 -1.44 17.53 0.13
CA GLY A 107 -2.27 16.77 -0.82
C GLY A 107 -1.64 15.48 -1.33
N ASN A 108 -0.33 15.43 -1.55
CA ASN A 108 0.32 14.25 -2.13
C ASN A 108 1.78 14.03 -1.71
N GLU A 109 2.26 14.72 -0.69
CA GLU A 109 3.61 14.49 -0.19
C GLU A 109 3.61 13.43 0.90
N LEU A 110 4.45 12.41 0.75
CA LEU A 110 4.64 11.34 1.72
C LEU A 110 6.08 11.32 2.18
N SER A 111 6.30 11.54 3.48
CA SER A 111 7.61 11.41 4.08
C SER A 111 7.83 9.94 4.46
N LEU A 112 8.66 9.24 3.71
CA LEU A 112 8.89 7.82 3.90
C LEU A 112 10.29 7.44 3.46
N ASP A 113 10.99 6.70 4.31
CA ASP A 113 12.29 6.16 3.97
C ASP A 113 12.14 4.79 3.31
N PHE A 114 12.32 4.74 2.01
CA PHE A 114 12.34 3.49 1.26
C PHE A 114 13.72 2.80 1.27
N GLY A 115 14.68 3.33 2.03
CA GLY A 115 16.02 2.77 2.07
C GLY A 115 16.05 1.28 2.37
N VAL A 116 15.14 0.81 3.23
CA VAL A 116 15.03 -0.62 3.54
C VAL A 116 14.66 -1.46 2.31
N VAL A 117 13.77 -0.93 1.46
CA VAL A 117 13.33 -1.60 0.23
C VAL A 117 14.40 -1.50 -0.85
N GLU A 118 14.96 -0.32 -1.05
CA GLU A 118 15.95 -0.05 -2.09
C GLU A 118 17.27 -0.78 -1.86
N GLN A 119 17.70 -0.91 -0.61
CA GLN A 119 18.91 -1.64 -0.24
C GLN A 119 18.83 -3.14 -0.60
N LEU A 120 17.63 -3.68 -0.67
CA LEU A 120 17.39 -5.05 -1.11
C LEU A 120 17.29 -5.17 -2.64
N GLY A 121 17.45 -4.05 -3.36
CA GLY A 121 17.33 -4.04 -4.81
C GLY A 121 15.89 -4.16 -5.33
N ALA A 122 14.90 -4.01 -4.46
CA ALA A 122 13.50 -4.04 -4.87
C ALA A 122 13.08 -2.70 -5.48
N GLN A 123 12.15 -2.77 -6.43
CA GLN A 123 11.59 -1.59 -7.09
C GLN A 123 10.14 -1.38 -6.63
N VAL A 124 9.83 -0.20 -6.10
CA VAL A 124 8.46 0.18 -5.77
C VAL A 124 7.77 0.64 -7.05
N VAL A 125 6.72 -0.05 -7.45
CA VAL A 125 5.97 0.22 -8.68
C VAL A 125 4.97 1.35 -8.48
N ALA A 126 4.21 1.28 -7.38
CA ALA A 126 3.17 2.25 -7.05
C ALA A 126 2.77 2.11 -5.59
N ILE A 127 1.96 3.06 -5.13
CA ILE A 127 1.34 3.01 -3.81
C ILE A 127 -0.18 2.94 -4.01
N THR A 128 -0.83 2.07 -3.24
CA THR A 128 -2.27 1.86 -3.31
C THR A 128 -2.89 2.01 -1.93
N SER A 129 -4.05 2.63 -1.87
CA SER A 129 -4.83 2.74 -0.65
C SER A 129 -6.28 2.36 -0.90
N LEU A 130 -6.91 1.76 0.11
CA LEU A 130 -8.34 1.47 0.02
C LEU A 130 -9.14 2.77 0.00
N VAL A 131 -8.73 3.75 0.80
CA VAL A 131 -9.33 5.09 0.83
C VAL A 131 -8.25 6.13 0.55
N GLY A 132 -8.52 7.04 -0.35
CA GLY A 132 -7.61 8.14 -0.69
C GLY A 132 -8.35 9.47 -0.84
N GLY A 133 -7.58 10.54 -1.01
CA GLY A 133 -8.09 11.91 -1.14
C GLY A 133 -8.13 12.44 -2.57
N GLY A 134 -8.02 11.58 -3.58
CA GLY A 134 -8.08 11.96 -4.98
C GLY A 134 -6.75 12.24 -5.67
N ALA A 135 -5.63 12.08 -4.97
CA ALA A 135 -4.32 12.21 -5.61
C ALA A 135 -4.12 11.12 -6.67
N LYS A 136 -3.43 11.44 -7.75
CA LYS A 136 -3.10 10.50 -8.84
C LYS A 136 -1.66 10.02 -8.76
N ASP A 137 -0.82 10.77 -8.10
CA ASP A 137 0.56 10.43 -7.81
C ASP A 137 0.93 10.91 -6.42
N ILE A 138 2.00 10.34 -5.89
CA ILE A 138 2.54 10.71 -4.59
C ILE A 138 4.00 11.07 -4.74
N ASN A 139 4.37 12.23 -4.20
CA ASN A 139 5.76 12.64 -4.09
C ASN A 139 6.32 12.10 -2.78
N VAL A 140 7.17 11.09 -2.88
CA VAL A 140 7.79 10.46 -1.71
C VAL A 140 9.11 11.16 -1.42
N ILE A 141 9.24 11.69 -0.21
CA ILE A 141 10.43 12.41 0.24
C ILE A 141 11.10 11.57 1.31
N ASN A 142 12.38 11.22 1.09
CA ASN A 142 13.17 10.56 2.11
C ASN A 142 13.63 11.62 3.14
N PRO A 143 13.19 11.56 4.39
CA PRO A 143 13.51 12.58 5.39
C PRO A 143 14.99 12.57 5.78
N SER A 144 15.72 11.49 5.55
CA SER A 144 17.13 11.37 5.90
C SER A 144 18.06 11.96 4.85
N THR A 145 17.71 11.82 3.56
CA THR A 145 18.57 12.25 2.45
C THR A 145 18.04 13.47 1.70
N GLY A 146 16.75 13.78 1.84
CA GLY A 146 16.07 14.82 1.08
C GLY A 146 15.74 14.44 -0.35
N GLU A 147 16.07 13.21 -0.78
CA GLU A 147 15.71 12.73 -2.11
C GLU A 147 14.20 12.56 -2.24
N SER A 148 13.68 12.81 -3.43
CA SER A 148 12.27 12.66 -3.72
C SER A 148 12.04 11.85 -4.99
N HIS A 149 10.97 11.05 -4.97
CA HIS A 149 10.50 10.25 -6.10
C HIS A 149 9.01 10.44 -6.26
N VAL A 150 8.55 10.55 -7.50
CA VAL A 150 7.12 10.57 -7.80
C VAL A 150 6.70 9.15 -8.15
N LEU A 151 5.72 8.62 -7.41
CA LEU A 151 5.15 7.30 -7.65
C LEU A 151 3.67 7.42 -8.00
N PRO A 152 3.16 6.56 -8.91
CA PRO A 152 1.73 6.46 -9.14
C PRO A 152 0.98 6.12 -7.85
N PHE A 153 -0.21 6.68 -7.70
CA PHE A 153 -1.09 6.37 -6.58
C PHE A 153 -2.45 5.90 -7.10
N VAL A 154 -2.91 4.77 -6.57
CA VAL A 154 -4.21 4.18 -6.91
C VAL A 154 -5.03 4.08 -5.64
N GLN A 155 -6.25 4.58 -5.67
CA GLN A 155 -7.21 4.45 -4.57
C GLN A 155 -8.44 3.68 -5.03
N VAL A 156 -9.07 2.93 -4.13
CA VAL A 156 -10.32 2.24 -4.42
C VAL A 156 -11.50 3.19 -4.21
N PHE A 157 -11.54 3.85 -3.05
CA PHE A 157 -12.61 4.80 -2.70
C PHE A 157 -12.04 6.19 -2.45
N ASP A 158 -12.81 7.21 -2.82
CA ASP A 158 -12.51 8.57 -2.39
C ASP A 158 -13.08 8.78 -0.98
N GLU A 159 -12.34 9.51 -0.13
CA GLU A 159 -12.77 9.73 1.26
C GLU A 159 -14.10 10.48 1.36
N SER A 160 -14.50 11.23 0.33
CA SER A 160 -15.80 11.89 0.27
C SER A 160 -16.97 10.89 0.19
N GLU A 161 -16.72 9.67 -0.27
CA GLU A 161 -17.72 8.62 -0.39
C GLU A 161 -18.06 7.96 0.96
N LEU A 162 -17.28 8.24 2.00
CA LEU A 162 -17.42 7.63 3.32
C LEU A 162 -18.20 8.48 4.32
N ARG A 163 -18.98 9.38 3.87
CA ARG A 163 -19.82 10.25 4.71
C ARG A 163 -21.12 9.56 5.12
#